data_ba8ce07d1090e2d53ad5bee4ca9b3e96
#
_entry.id   ba8ce07d1090e2d53ad5bee4ca9b3e96
#
_cell.length_a   1.000
_cell.length_b   1.000
_cell.length_c   1.000
_cell.angle_alpha   90.00
_cell.angle_beta   90.00
_cell.angle_gamma   90.00
#
_symmetry.space_group_name_H-M   'P 1'
#
loop_
_entity.id
_entity.type
_entity.pdbx_description
1 polymer ?
#
loop_
_entity_poly.entity_id
_entity_poly.type
_entity_poly.pdbx_seq_one_letter_code
_entity_poly.pdbx_strand_id
1 'polypeptide(L)'
;MNWLITENKKRINISDIPVLSFETLREEIINLNKRVVGFFGKKEDDNTKLFVVLADDENGDLYISSSIFTQDVKEYESLTQEIPAFHVFEREFFEEFGVEPKNHPWLKPMRDHKSEYKFFEMEGDEVHQVAVGPIHAGVIEPGHFRFMCHGEKIYDLEIQLGWQHRGVEDLMLSSPSNQLAESICGDSVIAHNLAYSNAIESLSDCEITNKSQLIRLIALEMERSAIHIGDLGAIAGDIAYLMGASIFGATRTLVINTMLEISGSRFGRGLITTGGVNYDIDKQLSEKIVSVLNKVSADVERTIKTMLKAPTVASRLEKTGVVSEEQAKSLGLVGMAAKASGVNLDTRFDFPDKWYQDVENRTIKAEGDVYSRTRLRYKEIKQSFHIIKKFLKKLEEFEGEQLQIELSQLQSNSFVVSITEGWRGEVVHIAMTDEQGNLSRYKIKDPSFNNWFALAMAVRNNGISDFPLCNKSFNLSYCGNDL
;
A
#
# COMPACT_ATOMS: atom_id res chain seq x y z
N MET A 1 23.41 -18.53 11.11
CA MET A 1 22.88 -17.17 10.86
C MET A 1 21.42 -17.18 11.28
N ASN A 2 20.96 -16.14 11.96
CA ASN A 2 19.58 -16.05 12.45
C ASN A 2 18.61 -15.51 11.39
N TRP A 3 19.14 -14.99 10.27
CA TRP A 3 18.39 -14.43 9.17
C TRP A 3 18.89 -14.92 7.83
N LEU A 4 17.96 -15.23 6.93
CA LEU A 4 18.23 -15.34 5.50
C LEU A 4 18.11 -13.96 4.88
N ILE A 5 19.16 -13.52 4.18
CA ILE A 5 19.17 -12.22 3.48
C ILE A 5 18.92 -12.48 2.00
N THR A 6 17.99 -11.76 1.42
CA THR A 6 17.59 -11.89 0.02
C THR A 6 17.17 -10.54 -0.57
N GLU A 7 16.93 -10.51 -1.87
CA GLU A 7 16.47 -9.34 -2.62
C GLU A 7 14.96 -9.42 -2.89
N ASN A 8 14.35 -8.27 -3.16
CA ASN A 8 12.97 -8.19 -3.63
C ASN A 8 12.78 -9.01 -4.93
N LYS A 9 11.70 -9.76 -5.03
CA LYS A 9 11.34 -10.62 -6.19
C LYS A 9 12.30 -11.80 -6.42
N LYS A 10 13.16 -12.11 -5.49
CA LYS A 10 14.06 -13.26 -5.59
C LYS A 10 13.48 -14.47 -4.91
N ARG A 11 13.29 -15.55 -5.69
CA ARG A 11 12.87 -16.85 -5.16
C ARG A 11 13.95 -17.46 -4.26
N ILE A 12 13.54 -18.00 -3.13
CA ILE A 12 14.39 -18.76 -2.20
C ILE A 12 13.74 -20.09 -1.88
N ASN A 13 14.50 -21.05 -1.36
CA ASN A 13 13.95 -22.29 -0.85
C ASN A 13 13.45 -22.10 0.59
N ILE A 14 12.28 -22.61 0.93
CA ILE A 14 11.70 -22.52 2.29
C ILE A 14 12.62 -23.14 3.34
N SER A 15 13.35 -24.21 2.98
CA SER A 15 14.30 -24.87 3.90
C SER A 15 15.49 -24.00 4.30
N ASP A 16 15.80 -22.96 3.53
CA ASP A 16 16.92 -22.06 3.81
C ASP A 16 16.54 -20.98 4.85
N ILE A 17 15.24 -20.84 5.14
CA ILE A 17 14.74 -19.89 6.13
C ILE A 17 15.03 -20.43 7.54
N PRO A 18 15.82 -19.71 8.37
CA PRO A 18 16.11 -20.13 9.72
C PRO A 18 14.85 -20.28 10.57
N VAL A 19 14.86 -21.30 11.44
CA VAL A 19 13.82 -21.53 12.43
C VAL A 19 14.43 -21.27 13.82
N LEU A 20 13.92 -20.29 14.53
CA LEU A 20 14.39 -19.87 15.84
C LEU A 20 13.32 -20.12 16.91
N SER A 21 13.70 -20.18 18.20
CA SER A 21 12.69 -20.00 19.24
C SER A 21 12.10 -18.59 19.13
N PHE A 22 10.85 -18.41 19.54
CA PHE A 22 10.22 -17.08 19.42
C PHE A 22 10.96 -16.03 20.27
N GLU A 23 11.47 -16.39 21.44
CA GLU A 23 12.23 -15.51 22.31
C GLU A 23 13.49 -15.00 21.59
N THR A 24 14.25 -15.90 20.95
CA THR A 24 15.43 -15.52 20.17
C THR A 24 15.05 -14.65 18.97
N LEU A 25 13.99 -15.03 18.25
CA LEU A 25 13.51 -14.25 17.10
C LEU A 25 13.09 -12.85 17.52
N ARG A 26 12.38 -12.72 18.65
CA ARG A 26 11.95 -11.44 19.21
C ARG A 26 13.15 -10.54 19.57
N GLU A 27 14.15 -11.07 20.27
CA GLU A 27 15.38 -10.35 20.59
C GLU A 27 16.11 -9.87 19.32
N GLU A 28 16.21 -10.72 18.33
CA GLU A 28 16.83 -10.40 17.03
C GLU A 28 16.07 -9.27 16.29
N ILE A 29 14.74 -9.32 16.26
CA ILE A 29 13.90 -8.26 15.65
C ILE A 29 14.15 -6.91 16.34
N ILE A 30 14.14 -6.89 17.67
CA ILE A 30 14.36 -5.68 18.46
C ILE A 30 15.79 -5.12 18.23
N ASN A 31 16.79 -5.99 18.20
CA ASN A 31 18.20 -5.59 18.01
C ASN A 31 18.46 -5.06 16.59
N LEU A 32 17.88 -5.66 15.57
CA LEU A 32 18.01 -5.21 14.18
C LEU A 32 17.29 -3.89 13.94
N ASN A 33 16.17 -3.66 14.61
CA ASN A 33 15.35 -2.45 14.51
C ASN A 33 15.07 -2.04 13.02
N LYS A 34 14.82 -3.04 12.16
CA LYS A 34 14.49 -2.83 10.75
C LYS A 34 12.97 -2.79 10.55
N ARG A 35 12.55 -2.20 9.45
CA ARG A 35 11.13 -2.03 9.12
C ARG A 35 10.45 -3.37 8.86
N VAL A 36 9.28 -3.60 9.48
CA VAL A 36 8.49 -4.80 9.24
C VAL A 36 7.74 -4.70 7.91
N VAL A 37 7.90 -5.73 7.08
CA VAL A 37 7.21 -5.90 5.79
C VAL A 37 6.13 -6.97 5.90
N GLY A 38 6.40 -8.05 6.63
CA GLY A 38 5.46 -9.13 6.85
C GLY A 38 5.69 -9.83 8.18
N PHE A 39 4.57 -10.21 8.82
CA PHE A 39 4.53 -11.04 10.03
C PHE A 39 3.25 -11.88 9.93
N PHE A 40 3.37 -13.14 9.58
CA PHE A 40 2.22 -13.97 9.24
C PHE A 40 2.50 -15.45 9.49
N GLY A 41 1.46 -16.22 9.65
CA GLY A 41 1.55 -17.66 9.92
C GLY A 41 1.22 -18.54 8.71
N LYS A 42 1.64 -19.79 8.84
CA LYS A 42 1.20 -20.91 8.02
C LYS A 42 0.93 -22.10 8.93
N LYS A 43 -0.21 -22.79 8.76
CA LYS A 43 -0.45 -24.07 9.43
C LYS A 43 0.43 -25.15 8.83
N GLU A 44 1.15 -25.85 9.70
CA GLU A 44 1.94 -27.06 9.37
C GLU A 44 1.52 -28.14 10.36
N ASP A 45 0.66 -29.05 9.92
CA ASP A 45 -0.02 -30.05 10.77
C ASP A 45 -0.75 -29.35 11.94
N ASP A 46 -0.45 -29.75 13.18
CA ASP A 46 -1.01 -29.16 14.40
C ASP A 46 -0.29 -27.89 14.88
N ASN A 47 0.80 -27.53 14.23
CA ASN A 47 1.62 -26.37 14.60
C ASN A 47 1.31 -25.14 13.74
N THR A 48 1.73 -23.98 14.22
CA THR A 48 1.73 -22.73 13.44
C THR A 48 3.16 -22.27 13.24
N LYS A 49 3.61 -22.22 11.99
CA LYS A 49 4.89 -21.61 11.65
C LYS A 49 4.70 -20.14 11.33
N LEU A 50 5.33 -19.29 12.13
CA LEU A 50 5.39 -17.85 11.95
C LEU A 50 6.54 -17.52 11.02
N PHE A 51 6.31 -16.62 10.06
CA PHE A 51 7.31 -16.01 9.21
C PHE A 51 7.39 -14.50 9.47
N VAL A 52 8.61 -13.99 9.53
CA VAL A 52 8.89 -12.57 9.68
C VAL A 52 9.75 -12.10 8.51
N VAL A 53 9.33 -11.01 7.88
CA VAL A 53 10.05 -10.33 6.80
C VAL A 53 10.32 -8.90 7.23
N LEU A 54 11.60 -8.54 7.32
CA LEU A 54 12.04 -7.18 7.60
C LEU A 54 12.75 -6.60 6.37
N ALA A 55 12.69 -5.28 6.21
CA ALA A 55 13.35 -4.56 5.13
C ALA A 55 14.52 -3.73 5.63
N ASP A 56 15.62 -3.80 4.91
CA ASP A 56 16.74 -2.88 4.98
C ASP A 56 16.66 -1.91 3.79
N ASP A 57 15.93 -0.82 3.98
CA ASP A 57 15.65 0.15 2.92
C ASP A 57 16.92 0.90 2.45
N GLU A 58 18.01 0.88 3.23
CA GLU A 58 19.30 1.51 2.86
C GLU A 58 20.11 0.64 1.90
N ASN A 59 20.05 -0.70 2.09
CA ASN A 59 20.83 -1.65 1.30
C ASN A 59 19.98 -2.35 0.22
N GLY A 60 18.65 -2.24 0.28
CA GLY A 60 17.73 -2.92 -0.63
C GLY A 60 17.59 -4.42 -0.34
N ASP A 61 17.85 -4.84 0.91
CA ASP A 61 17.83 -6.22 1.34
C ASP A 61 16.57 -6.56 2.14
N LEU A 62 16.14 -7.81 2.04
CA LEU A 62 15.09 -8.39 2.86
C LEU A 62 15.67 -9.44 3.80
N TYR A 63 15.30 -9.38 5.08
CA TYR A 63 15.70 -10.30 6.13
C TYR A 63 14.52 -11.20 6.48
N ILE A 64 14.68 -12.51 6.32
CA ILE A 64 13.62 -13.49 6.53
C ILE A 64 14.05 -14.49 7.61
N SER A 65 13.17 -14.72 8.58
CA SER A 65 13.34 -15.75 9.61
C SER A 65 11.98 -16.32 10.01
N SER A 66 11.97 -17.37 10.80
CA SER A 66 10.73 -18.04 11.21
C SER A 66 10.81 -18.59 12.63
N SER A 67 9.64 -18.88 13.21
CA SER A 67 9.49 -19.59 14.49
C SER A 67 8.34 -20.57 14.41
N ILE A 68 8.33 -21.59 15.26
CA ILE A 68 7.25 -22.59 15.31
C ILE A 68 6.56 -22.50 16.68
N PHE A 69 5.25 -22.28 16.65
CA PHE A 69 4.36 -22.40 17.79
C PHE A 69 3.70 -23.80 17.73
N THR A 70 4.04 -24.66 18.71
CA THR A 70 3.39 -25.96 18.85
C THR A 70 1.95 -25.77 19.34
N GLN A 71 1.10 -26.78 19.20
CA GLN A 71 -0.34 -26.74 19.50
C GLN A 71 -0.65 -26.30 20.95
N ASP A 72 0.26 -26.55 21.88
CA ASP A 72 0.15 -26.18 23.30
C ASP A 72 0.52 -24.72 23.60
N VAL A 73 1.24 -24.03 22.70
CA VAL A 73 1.58 -22.61 22.84
C VAL A 73 0.37 -21.76 22.49
N LYS A 74 -0.14 -21.02 23.48
CA LYS A 74 -1.32 -20.16 23.34
C LYS A 74 -1.01 -18.67 23.39
N GLU A 75 0.17 -18.30 23.86
CA GLU A 75 0.58 -16.90 24.00
C GLU A 75 2.07 -16.72 23.73
N TYR A 76 2.47 -15.52 23.38
CA TYR A 76 3.85 -15.08 23.24
C TYR A 76 4.01 -13.62 23.67
N GLU A 77 5.21 -13.18 24.07
CA GLU A 77 5.45 -11.78 24.43
C GLU A 77 5.38 -10.86 23.21
N SER A 78 4.49 -9.89 23.24
CA SER A 78 4.24 -8.95 22.13
C SER A 78 5.51 -8.18 21.74
N LEU A 79 5.64 -7.91 20.43
CA LEU A 79 6.64 -7.01 19.83
C LEU A 79 6.17 -5.54 19.87
N THR A 80 4.86 -5.31 19.91
CA THR A 80 4.25 -3.98 19.77
C THR A 80 4.68 -3.00 20.87
N GLN A 81 5.05 -3.49 22.06
CA GLN A 81 5.51 -2.63 23.15
C GLN A 81 6.82 -1.92 22.83
N GLU A 82 7.75 -2.61 22.18
CA GLU A 82 9.05 -2.06 21.79
C GLU A 82 9.01 -1.45 20.38
N ILE A 83 8.26 -2.07 19.47
CA ILE A 83 8.16 -1.65 18.07
C ILE A 83 6.67 -1.52 17.68
N PRO A 84 6.05 -0.34 17.88
CA PRO A 84 4.63 -0.13 17.65
C PRO A 84 4.14 -0.49 16.24
N ALA A 85 5.03 -0.50 15.25
CA ALA A 85 4.71 -0.91 13.87
C ALA A 85 4.16 -2.35 13.77
N PHE A 86 4.43 -3.22 14.75
CA PHE A 86 3.90 -4.58 14.77
C PHE A 86 2.43 -4.67 15.20
N HIS A 87 1.82 -3.60 15.73
CA HIS A 87 0.49 -3.64 16.35
C HIS A 87 -0.60 -4.28 15.47
N VAL A 88 -0.60 -3.98 14.20
CA VAL A 88 -1.63 -4.48 13.26
C VAL A 88 -1.31 -5.92 12.83
N PHE A 89 -0.04 -6.27 12.68
CA PHE A 89 0.40 -7.60 12.31
C PHE A 89 0.15 -8.64 13.41
N GLU A 90 0.42 -8.31 14.67
CA GLU A 90 0.17 -9.20 15.80
C GLU A 90 -1.34 -9.43 16.02
N ARG A 91 -2.15 -8.42 15.81
CA ARG A 91 -3.62 -8.53 15.86
C ARG A 91 -4.15 -9.45 14.78
N GLU A 92 -3.66 -9.30 13.52
CA GLU A 92 -4.03 -10.19 12.42
C GLU A 92 -3.58 -11.62 12.69
N PHE A 93 -2.35 -11.83 13.16
CA PHE A 93 -1.83 -13.14 13.48
C PHE A 93 -2.64 -13.82 14.60
N PHE A 94 -3.02 -13.09 15.65
CA PHE A 94 -3.87 -13.59 16.72
C PHE A 94 -5.26 -14.00 16.20
N GLU A 95 -5.88 -13.15 15.40
CA GLU A 95 -7.21 -13.45 14.84
C GLU A 95 -7.21 -14.67 13.92
N GLU A 96 -6.14 -14.86 13.14
CA GLU A 96 -6.02 -15.97 12.18
C GLU A 96 -5.59 -17.30 12.85
N PHE A 97 -4.69 -17.26 13.84
CA PHE A 97 -4.05 -18.47 14.39
C PHE A 97 -4.37 -18.74 15.86
N GLY A 98 -4.95 -17.80 16.60
CA GLY A 98 -5.34 -17.98 17.99
C GLY A 98 -4.17 -17.99 18.99
N VAL A 99 -2.97 -17.54 18.61
CA VAL A 99 -1.82 -17.39 19.50
C VAL A 99 -1.76 -15.94 19.98
N GLU A 100 -2.04 -15.70 21.26
CA GLU A 100 -2.25 -14.36 21.81
C GLU A 100 -0.92 -13.61 22.04
N PRO A 101 -0.75 -12.36 21.53
CA PRO A 101 0.37 -11.50 21.88
C PRO A 101 0.15 -10.91 23.27
N LYS A 102 0.76 -11.53 24.28
CA LYS A 102 0.67 -11.11 25.69
C LYS A 102 1.22 -9.70 25.86
N ASN A 103 0.55 -8.91 26.69
CA ASN A 103 0.90 -7.51 26.92
C ASN A 103 0.77 -6.61 25.67
N HIS A 104 0.06 -7.04 24.64
CA HIS A 104 -0.24 -6.17 23.52
C HIS A 104 -1.06 -4.96 23.99
N PRO A 105 -0.64 -3.71 23.71
CA PRO A 105 -1.27 -2.52 24.29
C PRO A 105 -2.70 -2.27 23.81
N TRP A 106 -3.08 -2.86 22.67
CA TRP A 106 -4.38 -2.60 22.04
C TRP A 106 -4.82 -3.76 21.13
N LEU A 107 -5.25 -4.87 21.75
CA LEU A 107 -5.67 -6.09 21.05
C LEU A 107 -7.11 -6.00 20.52
N LYS A 108 -7.35 -5.07 19.61
CA LYS A 108 -8.64 -4.87 18.95
C LYS A 108 -8.81 -5.84 17.80
N PRO A 109 -9.99 -6.50 17.66
CA PRO A 109 -10.29 -7.32 16.49
C PRO A 109 -10.14 -6.54 15.18
N MET A 110 -9.71 -7.21 14.13
CA MET A 110 -9.52 -6.60 12.81
C MET A 110 -10.71 -6.89 11.88
N ARG A 111 -11.08 -8.15 11.73
CA ARG A 111 -12.14 -8.64 10.83
C ARG A 111 -13.26 -9.34 11.57
N ASP A 112 -13.01 -9.83 12.80
CA ASP A 112 -14.03 -10.47 13.63
C ASP A 112 -14.91 -9.43 14.34
N HIS A 113 -16.14 -9.24 13.83
CA HIS A 113 -17.16 -8.37 14.43
C HIS A 113 -18.08 -9.08 15.42
N LYS A 114 -17.84 -10.38 15.68
CA LYS A 114 -18.65 -11.17 16.63
C LYS A 114 -18.05 -11.16 18.02
N SER A 115 -16.75 -10.92 18.16
CA SER A 115 -16.07 -10.79 19.45
C SER A 115 -16.55 -9.54 20.17
N GLU A 116 -16.82 -9.66 21.46
CA GLU A 116 -17.10 -8.51 22.30
C GLU A 116 -15.82 -7.67 22.43
N TYR A 117 -15.87 -6.45 21.93
CA TYR A 117 -14.81 -5.47 22.08
C TYR A 117 -15.35 -4.20 22.74
N LYS A 118 -14.72 -3.78 23.83
CA LYS A 118 -15.07 -2.53 24.50
C LYS A 118 -14.31 -1.36 23.87
N PHE A 119 -15.03 -0.51 23.17
CA PHE A 119 -14.47 0.72 22.63
C PHE A 119 -13.98 1.64 23.74
N PHE A 120 -12.95 2.43 23.43
CA PHE A 120 -12.46 3.44 24.33
C PHE A 120 -13.54 4.48 24.64
N GLU A 121 -13.70 4.83 25.91
CA GLU A 121 -14.64 5.83 26.41
C GLU A 121 -13.91 6.82 27.30
N MET A 122 -14.20 8.11 27.09
CA MET A 122 -13.71 9.18 27.95
C MET A 122 -14.81 9.61 28.92
N GLU A 123 -14.44 9.87 30.16
CA GLU A 123 -15.33 10.44 31.17
C GLU A 123 -15.25 11.98 31.17
N GLY A 124 -16.39 12.64 31.42
CA GLY A 124 -16.49 14.10 31.52
C GLY A 124 -17.89 14.60 31.12
N ASP A 125 -18.37 15.67 31.80
CA ASP A 125 -19.73 16.18 31.63
C ASP A 125 -20.02 16.74 30.22
N GLU A 126 -18.97 17.20 29.50
CA GLU A 126 -19.09 17.77 28.16
C GLU A 126 -18.53 16.85 27.07
N VAL A 127 -18.06 15.64 27.46
CA VAL A 127 -17.58 14.65 26.50
C VAL A 127 -18.75 13.93 25.86
N HIS A 128 -18.73 13.82 24.55
CA HIS A 128 -19.74 13.08 23.80
C HIS A 128 -19.10 12.21 22.72
N GLN A 129 -19.83 11.17 22.34
CA GLN A 129 -19.43 10.26 21.27
C GLN A 129 -20.16 10.62 19.98
N VAL A 130 -19.41 10.57 18.87
CA VAL A 130 -19.98 10.63 17.53
C VAL A 130 -19.59 9.36 16.78
N ALA A 131 -20.58 8.61 16.33
CA ALA A 131 -20.36 7.38 15.58
C ALA A 131 -20.80 7.58 14.12
N VAL A 132 -19.93 7.21 13.17
CA VAL A 132 -20.17 7.30 11.74
C VAL A 132 -19.92 5.94 11.09
N GLY A 133 -20.87 5.46 10.30
CA GLY A 133 -20.78 4.14 9.65
C GLY A 133 -21.29 2.98 10.55
N PRO A 134 -21.08 1.72 10.13
CA PRO A 134 -20.28 1.29 8.98
C PRO A 134 -20.91 1.57 7.61
N ILE A 135 -22.20 1.90 7.53
CA ILE A 135 -22.89 2.20 6.27
C ILE A 135 -22.89 3.70 6.03
N HIS A 136 -22.33 4.14 4.90
CA HIS A 136 -22.23 5.53 4.48
C HIS A 136 -23.13 5.81 3.26
N ALA A 137 -24.44 5.53 3.39
CA ALA A 137 -25.43 5.66 2.32
C ALA A 137 -25.07 4.93 0.99
N GLY A 138 -24.19 3.92 1.05
CA GLY A 138 -23.70 3.20 -0.13
C GLY A 138 -22.77 4.02 -1.04
N VAL A 139 -22.30 5.19 -0.59
CA VAL A 139 -21.45 6.08 -1.38
C VAL A 139 -19.96 5.85 -1.12
N ILE A 140 -19.60 5.57 0.14
CA ILE A 140 -18.24 5.28 0.59
C ILE A 140 -18.20 3.83 1.07
N GLU A 141 -17.05 3.18 0.90
CA GLU A 141 -16.81 1.82 1.39
C GLU A 141 -17.05 1.73 2.91
N PRO A 142 -17.49 0.55 3.43
CA PRO A 142 -17.91 0.42 4.81
C PRO A 142 -16.74 0.46 5.79
N GLY A 143 -16.87 1.27 6.81
CA GLY A 143 -15.97 1.39 7.95
C GLY A 143 -16.65 2.14 9.08
N HIS A 144 -16.38 1.80 10.32
CA HIS A 144 -16.97 2.45 11.48
C HIS A 144 -15.95 3.36 12.16
N PHE A 145 -16.33 4.62 12.35
CA PHE A 145 -15.53 5.67 12.96
C PHE A 145 -16.21 6.14 14.24
N ARG A 146 -15.54 5.97 15.36
CA ARG A 146 -16.06 6.34 16.68
C ARG A 146 -15.18 7.43 17.28
N PHE A 147 -15.72 8.62 17.34
CA PHE A 147 -15.04 9.81 17.85
C PHE A 147 -15.42 10.07 19.29
N MET A 148 -14.43 10.42 20.12
CA MET A 148 -14.59 11.04 21.42
C MET A 148 -14.32 12.53 21.27
N CYS A 149 -15.35 13.35 21.50
CA CYS A 149 -15.30 14.79 21.29
C CYS A 149 -15.64 15.56 22.58
N HIS A 150 -15.04 16.75 22.69
CA HIS A 150 -15.46 17.77 23.63
C HIS A 150 -15.74 19.05 22.81
N GLY A 151 -16.99 19.44 22.74
CA GLY A 151 -17.44 20.40 21.73
C GLY A 151 -17.12 19.86 20.33
N GLU A 152 -16.47 20.66 19.49
CA GLU A 152 -16.07 20.24 18.14
C GLU A 152 -14.69 19.57 18.08
N LYS A 153 -13.95 19.55 19.20
CA LYS A 153 -12.59 19.04 19.23
C LYS A 153 -12.56 17.53 19.41
N ILE A 154 -11.87 16.84 18.50
CA ILE A 154 -11.63 15.39 18.59
C ILE A 154 -10.48 15.12 19.56
N TYR A 155 -10.71 14.29 20.57
CA TYR A 155 -9.68 13.79 21.47
C TYR A 155 -9.18 12.42 21.07
N ASP A 156 -10.10 11.55 20.61
CA ASP A 156 -9.76 10.23 20.13
C ASP A 156 -10.64 9.81 18.96
N LEU A 157 -10.09 8.96 18.10
CA LEU A 157 -10.80 8.28 17.03
C LEU A 157 -10.43 6.80 17.04
N GLU A 158 -11.42 5.96 17.23
CA GLU A 158 -11.32 4.54 16.96
C GLU A 158 -11.91 4.20 15.59
N ILE A 159 -11.11 3.53 14.77
CA ILE A 159 -11.50 3.06 13.43
C ILE A 159 -11.69 1.55 13.49
N GLN A 160 -12.83 1.05 13.05
CA GLN A 160 -13.11 -0.38 12.88
C GLN A 160 -13.34 -0.66 11.40
N LEU A 161 -12.56 -1.59 10.86
CA LEU A 161 -12.59 -2.06 9.47
C LEU A 161 -12.99 -3.54 9.44
N GLY A 162 -12.73 -4.25 8.34
CA GLY A 162 -13.05 -5.67 8.21
C GLY A 162 -14.41 -5.97 7.54
N TRP A 163 -15.21 -4.92 7.26
CA TRP A 163 -16.55 -5.08 6.67
C TRP A 163 -16.52 -5.54 5.21
N GLN A 164 -15.38 -5.39 4.54
CA GLN A 164 -15.15 -5.83 3.16
C GLN A 164 -14.21 -7.04 3.08
N HIS A 165 -14.04 -7.78 4.15
CA HIS A 165 -13.26 -9.01 4.12
C HIS A 165 -13.93 -10.04 3.19
N ARG A 166 -13.17 -10.51 2.21
CA ARG A 166 -13.63 -11.40 1.13
C ARG A 166 -12.84 -12.71 1.08
N GLY A 167 -11.87 -12.88 1.99
CA GLY A 167 -10.98 -14.06 2.00
C GLY A 167 -10.09 -14.14 0.77
N VAL A 168 -9.55 -13.00 0.30
CA VAL A 168 -8.78 -12.95 -0.94
C VAL A 168 -7.53 -13.82 -0.89
N GLU A 169 -6.88 -13.92 0.27
CA GLU A 169 -5.69 -14.77 0.44
C GLU A 169 -6.03 -16.26 0.20
N ASP A 170 -7.16 -16.75 0.72
CA ASP A 170 -7.63 -18.12 0.48
C ASP A 170 -8.07 -18.34 -0.97
N LEU A 171 -8.68 -17.32 -1.58
CA LEU A 171 -9.04 -17.36 -3.00
C LEU A 171 -7.77 -17.43 -3.88
N MET A 172 -6.67 -16.77 -3.49
CA MET A 172 -5.38 -16.88 -4.19
C MET A 172 -4.78 -18.29 -4.10
N LEU A 173 -5.10 -19.07 -3.09
CA LEU A 173 -4.68 -20.48 -2.99
C LEU A 173 -5.55 -21.40 -3.87
N SER A 174 -6.86 -21.17 -3.90
CA SER A 174 -7.82 -22.03 -4.60
C SER A 174 -7.97 -21.70 -6.09
N SER A 175 -7.84 -20.45 -6.49
CA SER A 175 -8.05 -19.96 -7.86
C SER A 175 -7.20 -18.71 -8.16
N PRO A 176 -5.86 -18.84 -8.14
CA PRO A 176 -4.97 -17.71 -8.40
C PRO A 176 -5.17 -17.16 -9.82
N SER A 177 -5.30 -15.83 -9.92
CA SER A 177 -5.44 -15.19 -11.23
C SER A 177 -5.10 -13.70 -11.19
N ASN A 178 -4.70 -13.15 -12.34
CA ASN A 178 -4.50 -11.73 -12.51
C ASN A 178 -5.78 -10.93 -12.20
N GLN A 179 -6.96 -11.46 -12.60
CA GLN A 179 -8.26 -10.82 -12.33
C GLN A 179 -8.57 -10.71 -10.83
N LEU A 180 -8.19 -11.74 -10.06
CA LEU A 180 -8.35 -11.70 -8.61
C LEU A 180 -7.42 -10.65 -7.99
N ALA A 181 -6.15 -10.58 -8.44
CA ALA A 181 -5.20 -9.53 -8.01
C ALA A 181 -5.72 -8.12 -8.32
N GLU A 182 -6.29 -7.90 -9.51
CA GLU A 182 -6.91 -6.64 -9.91
C GLU A 182 -8.15 -6.26 -9.09
N SER A 183 -8.77 -7.22 -8.41
CA SER A 183 -9.97 -7.02 -7.60
C SER A 183 -9.67 -6.64 -6.15
N ILE A 184 -8.42 -6.80 -5.70
CA ILE A 184 -8.01 -6.51 -4.31
C ILE A 184 -8.35 -5.07 -3.94
N CYS A 185 -7.94 -4.12 -4.80
CA CYS A 185 -8.20 -2.71 -4.61
C CYS A 185 -8.53 -2.02 -5.94
N GLY A 186 -9.75 -1.47 -6.04
CA GLY A 186 -10.29 -0.97 -7.32
C GLY A 186 -9.57 0.25 -7.91
N ASP A 187 -8.77 0.96 -7.13
CA ASP A 187 -7.95 2.10 -7.54
C ASP A 187 -6.43 1.87 -7.45
N SER A 188 -6.02 0.62 -7.16
CA SER A 188 -4.64 0.13 -7.20
C SER A 188 -4.53 -1.16 -8.00
N VAL A 189 -5.21 -1.21 -9.13
CA VAL A 189 -5.34 -2.37 -10.01
C VAL A 189 -3.99 -2.82 -10.55
N ILE A 190 -3.23 -1.86 -11.09
CA ILE A 190 -1.91 -2.12 -11.67
C ILE A 190 -0.92 -2.54 -10.59
N ALA A 191 -0.90 -1.83 -9.45
CA ALA A 191 0.08 -2.12 -8.40
C ALA A 191 -0.09 -3.54 -7.82
N HIS A 192 -1.32 -3.97 -7.49
CA HIS A 192 -1.57 -5.32 -6.98
C HIS A 192 -1.32 -6.39 -8.05
N ASN A 193 -1.77 -6.16 -9.29
CA ASN A 193 -1.54 -7.12 -10.36
C ASN A 193 -0.05 -7.25 -10.72
N LEU A 194 0.71 -6.17 -10.65
CA LEU A 194 2.15 -6.18 -10.86
C LEU A 194 2.87 -6.95 -9.73
N ALA A 195 2.52 -6.71 -8.47
CA ALA A 195 3.09 -7.44 -7.34
C ALA A 195 2.79 -8.94 -7.42
N TYR A 196 1.56 -9.31 -7.78
CA TYR A 196 1.14 -10.69 -8.03
C TYR A 196 1.94 -11.33 -9.18
N SER A 197 1.99 -10.66 -10.34
CA SER A 197 2.66 -11.20 -11.53
C SER A 197 4.16 -11.40 -11.26
N ASN A 198 4.82 -10.44 -10.61
CA ASN A 198 6.21 -10.57 -10.23
C ASN A 198 6.46 -11.77 -9.29
N ALA A 199 5.55 -12.01 -8.33
CA ALA A 199 5.67 -13.15 -7.41
C ALA A 199 5.55 -14.49 -8.16
N ILE A 200 4.55 -14.64 -9.02
CA ILE A 200 4.33 -15.87 -9.80
C ILE A 200 5.46 -16.12 -10.81
N GLU A 201 5.92 -15.06 -11.49
CA GLU A 201 7.05 -15.12 -12.42
C GLU A 201 8.35 -15.54 -11.72
N SER A 202 8.61 -14.98 -10.54
CA SER A 202 9.77 -15.39 -9.74
C SER A 202 9.68 -16.86 -9.28
N LEU A 203 8.49 -17.34 -8.89
CA LEU A 203 8.28 -18.74 -8.52
C LEU A 203 8.42 -19.69 -9.70
N SER A 204 8.22 -19.23 -10.94
CA SER A 204 8.37 -20.03 -12.16
C SER A 204 9.72 -19.84 -12.86
N ASP A 205 10.65 -19.08 -12.26
CA ASP A 205 11.91 -18.64 -12.87
C ASP A 205 11.73 -18.01 -14.28
N CYS A 206 10.62 -17.27 -14.47
CA CYS A 206 10.27 -16.63 -15.73
C CYS A 206 10.82 -15.19 -15.76
N GLU A 207 11.64 -14.90 -16.76
CA GLU A 207 12.10 -13.54 -17.07
C GLU A 207 11.29 -12.98 -18.25
N ILE A 208 10.47 -11.97 -17.98
CA ILE A 208 9.68 -11.29 -19.01
C ILE A 208 10.55 -10.34 -19.87
N THR A 209 10.08 -10.00 -21.05
CA THR A 209 10.78 -9.11 -21.99
C THR A 209 10.94 -7.69 -21.42
N ASN A 210 11.95 -6.98 -21.89
CA ASN A 210 12.15 -5.56 -21.52
C ASN A 210 10.97 -4.70 -21.95
N LYS A 211 10.38 -4.98 -23.08
CA LYS A 211 9.18 -4.32 -23.60
C LYS A 211 8.02 -4.44 -22.61
N SER A 212 7.72 -5.66 -22.17
CA SER A 212 6.65 -5.92 -21.21
C SER A 212 6.90 -5.27 -19.85
N GLN A 213 8.15 -5.31 -19.35
CA GLN A 213 8.52 -4.60 -18.13
C GLN A 213 8.24 -3.09 -18.22
N LEU A 214 8.68 -2.44 -19.30
CA LEU A 214 8.47 -1.00 -19.51
C LEU A 214 6.99 -0.64 -19.61
N ILE A 215 6.18 -1.42 -20.34
CA ILE A 215 4.73 -1.18 -20.45
C ILE A 215 4.04 -1.27 -19.07
N ARG A 216 4.40 -2.27 -18.25
CA ARG A 216 3.90 -2.40 -16.87
C ARG A 216 4.26 -1.19 -16.01
N LEU A 217 5.49 -0.70 -16.09
CA LEU A 217 5.95 0.45 -15.32
C LEU A 217 5.32 1.76 -15.81
N ILE A 218 5.11 1.92 -17.12
CA ILE A 218 4.33 3.03 -17.68
C ILE A 218 2.91 3.03 -17.10
N ALA A 219 2.26 1.87 -17.09
CA ALA A 219 0.92 1.74 -16.53
C ALA A 219 0.86 2.06 -15.04
N LEU A 220 1.86 1.62 -14.26
CA LEU A 220 1.97 1.90 -12.83
C LEU A 220 2.09 3.41 -12.56
N GLU A 221 2.90 4.12 -13.32
CA GLU A 221 3.05 5.57 -13.19
C GLU A 221 1.83 6.33 -13.73
N MET A 222 1.09 5.78 -14.71
CA MET A 222 -0.19 6.32 -15.15
C MET A 222 -1.27 6.17 -14.07
N GLU A 223 -1.38 5.01 -13.42
CA GLU A 223 -2.27 4.78 -12.27
C GLU A 223 -1.97 5.80 -11.17
N ARG A 224 -0.70 5.90 -10.74
CA ARG A 224 -0.25 6.87 -9.72
C ARG A 224 -0.68 8.29 -10.05
N SER A 225 -0.36 8.76 -11.25
CA SER A 225 -0.66 10.13 -11.65
C SER A 225 -2.16 10.40 -11.76
N ALA A 226 -2.94 9.45 -12.28
CA ALA A 226 -4.39 9.58 -12.42
C ALA A 226 -5.09 9.68 -11.05
N ILE A 227 -4.68 8.84 -10.10
CA ILE A 227 -5.27 8.84 -8.75
C ILE A 227 -4.85 10.10 -7.99
N HIS A 228 -3.59 10.48 -8.02
CA HIS A 228 -3.14 11.73 -7.37
C HIS A 228 -3.84 12.98 -7.93
N ILE A 229 -4.11 13.06 -9.23
CA ILE A 229 -4.91 14.16 -9.80
C ILE A 229 -6.35 14.13 -9.27
N GLY A 230 -6.94 12.92 -9.17
CA GLY A 230 -8.26 12.73 -8.57
C GLY A 230 -8.33 13.18 -7.12
N ASP A 231 -7.30 12.86 -6.35
CA ASP A 231 -7.18 13.24 -4.93
C ASP A 231 -7.04 14.76 -4.76
N LEU A 232 -6.26 15.42 -5.62
CA LEU A 232 -6.19 16.88 -5.63
C LEU A 232 -7.57 17.50 -5.91
N GLY A 233 -8.35 16.89 -6.81
CA GLY A 233 -9.72 17.30 -7.10
C GLY A 233 -10.66 17.11 -5.91
N ALA A 234 -10.56 16.00 -5.21
CA ALA A 234 -11.36 15.71 -4.04
C ALA A 234 -11.00 16.62 -2.85
N ILE A 235 -9.70 16.81 -2.56
CA ILE A 235 -9.23 17.78 -1.55
C ILE A 235 -9.74 19.19 -1.87
N ALA A 236 -9.67 19.61 -3.14
CA ALA A 236 -10.22 20.90 -3.57
C ALA A 236 -11.74 21.01 -3.34
N GLY A 237 -12.48 19.90 -3.54
CA GLY A 237 -13.91 19.80 -3.24
C GLY A 237 -14.22 19.98 -1.75
N ASP A 238 -13.49 19.26 -0.88
CA ASP A 238 -13.68 19.27 0.58
C ASP A 238 -13.43 20.66 1.20
N ILE A 239 -12.57 21.48 0.58
CA ILE A 239 -12.33 22.86 1.00
C ILE A 239 -13.16 23.88 0.20
N ALA A 240 -14.16 23.43 -0.55
CA ALA A 240 -15.01 24.25 -1.41
C ALA A 240 -14.27 25.08 -2.51
N TYR A 241 -13.08 24.63 -2.93
CA TYR A 241 -12.37 25.22 -4.07
C TYR A 241 -12.84 24.59 -5.39
N LEU A 242 -14.10 24.87 -5.76
CA LEU A 242 -14.84 24.18 -6.83
C LEU A 242 -14.18 24.31 -8.22
N MET A 243 -13.53 25.44 -8.51
CA MET A 243 -12.78 25.60 -9.78
C MET A 243 -11.65 24.56 -9.86
N GLY A 244 -10.88 24.35 -8.80
CA GLY A 244 -9.84 23.33 -8.74
C GLY A 244 -10.40 21.94 -8.89
N ALA A 245 -11.47 21.63 -8.15
CA ALA A 245 -12.15 20.32 -8.24
C ALA A 245 -12.56 19.99 -9.68
N SER A 246 -13.17 20.94 -10.40
CA SER A 246 -13.59 20.75 -11.80
C SER A 246 -12.42 20.55 -12.75
N ILE A 247 -11.33 21.33 -12.63
CA ILE A 247 -10.18 21.23 -13.53
C ILE A 247 -9.42 19.92 -13.27
N PHE A 248 -9.18 19.53 -12.00
CA PHE A 248 -8.54 18.26 -11.67
C PHE A 248 -9.37 17.06 -12.13
N GLY A 249 -10.70 17.12 -12.00
CA GLY A 249 -11.60 16.09 -12.52
C GLY A 249 -11.50 15.93 -14.04
N ALA A 250 -11.50 17.04 -14.80
CA ALA A 250 -11.34 17.02 -16.23
C ALA A 250 -9.96 16.52 -16.67
N THR A 251 -8.89 16.95 -16.01
CA THR A 251 -7.52 16.51 -16.35
C THR A 251 -7.28 15.06 -15.98
N ARG A 252 -7.83 14.55 -14.85
CA ARG A 252 -7.84 13.11 -14.53
C ARG A 252 -8.48 12.29 -15.64
N THR A 253 -9.63 12.74 -16.16
CA THR A 253 -10.34 12.05 -17.22
C THR A 253 -9.48 11.86 -18.48
N LEU A 254 -8.63 12.83 -18.82
CA LEU A 254 -7.70 12.68 -19.94
C LEU A 254 -6.69 11.54 -19.71
N VAL A 255 -6.13 11.44 -18.51
CA VAL A 255 -5.15 10.39 -18.18
C VAL A 255 -5.80 9.00 -18.19
N ILE A 256 -6.97 8.85 -17.55
CA ILE A 256 -7.66 7.54 -17.51
C ILE A 256 -8.19 7.11 -18.89
N ASN A 257 -8.55 8.05 -19.77
CA ASN A 257 -8.92 7.73 -21.13
C ASN A 257 -7.71 7.28 -21.95
N THR A 258 -6.52 7.77 -21.66
CA THR A 258 -5.29 7.27 -22.27
C THR A 258 -5.02 5.80 -21.83
N MET A 259 -5.23 5.48 -20.56
CA MET A 259 -5.17 4.08 -20.10
C MET A 259 -6.21 3.20 -20.78
N LEU A 260 -7.42 3.73 -20.99
CA LEU A 260 -8.48 3.03 -21.75
C LEU A 260 -8.05 2.71 -23.19
N GLU A 261 -7.30 3.59 -23.85
CA GLU A 261 -6.78 3.34 -25.21
C GLU A 261 -5.71 2.25 -25.23
N ILE A 262 -4.92 2.10 -24.16
CA ILE A 262 -3.92 1.04 -24.06
C ILE A 262 -4.59 -0.33 -23.83
N SER A 263 -5.52 -0.42 -22.89
CA SER A 263 -5.98 -1.71 -22.34
C SER A 263 -7.47 -1.99 -22.49
N GLY A 264 -8.24 -1.07 -23.05
CA GLY A 264 -9.71 -1.18 -23.06
C GLY A 264 -10.35 -0.91 -21.68
N SER A 265 -9.55 -0.61 -20.63
CA SER A 265 -10.01 -0.31 -19.28
C SER A 265 -9.43 1.00 -18.77
N ARG A 266 -10.28 1.84 -18.16
CA ARG A 266 -9.83 3.12 -17.56
C ARG A 266 -8.87 2.94 -16.39
N PHE A 267 -8.85 1.77 -15.75
CA PHE A 267 -7.97 1.41 -14.62
C PHE A 267 -6.92 0.37 -14.99
N GLY A 268 -6.75 0.07 -16.31
CA GLY A 268 -5.73 -0.85 -16.76
C GLY A 268 -6.04 -2.34 -16.51
N ARG A 269 -7.30 -2.70 -16.19
CA ARG A 269 -7.68 -4.11 -16.03
C ARG A 269 -7.41 -4.91 -17.30
N GLY A 270 -6.85 -6.09 -17.12
CA GLY A 270 -6.47 -6.97 -18.21
C GLY A 270 -5.23 -6.51 -18.99
N LEU A 271 -4.52 -5.45 -18.57
CA LEU A 271 -3.26 -5.06 -19.20
C LEU A 271 -2.12 -6.00 -18.84
N ILE A 272 -1.90 -6.22 -17.54
CA ILE A 272 -0.86 -7.09 -17.04
C ILE A 272 -1.37 -8.53 -16.97
N THR A 273 -0.57 -9.45 -17.47
CA THR A 273 -0.75 -10.89 -17.28
C THR A 273 0.58 -11.48 -16.80
N THR A 274 0.54 -12.58 -16.07
CA THR A 274 1.77 -13.33 -15.74
C THR A 274 2.46 -13.76 -17.03
N GLY A 275 3.77 -13.53 -17.10
CA GLY A 275 4.57 -13.72 -18.32
C GLY A 275 4.64 -12.50 -19.24
N GLY A 276 3.97 -11.35 -18.90
CA GLY A 276 4.07 -10.15 -19.73
C GLY A 276 2.87 -9.21 -19.68
N VAL A 277 2.45 -8.73 -20.84
CA VAL A 277 1.28 -7.84 -21.02
C VAL A 277 0.42 -8.29 -22.21
N ASN A 278 -0.88 -7.95 -22.17
CA ASN A 278 -1.82 -8.32 -23.22
C ASN A 278 -1.90 -7.29 -24.38
N TYR A 279 -1.40 -6.07 -24.17
CA TYR A 279 -1.52 -4.98 -25.12
C TYR A 279 -0.20 -4.26 -25.30
N ASP A 280 0.06 -3.81 -26.51
CA ASP A 280 1.25 -3.04 -26.89
C ASP A 280 0.99 -1.53 -26.80
N ILE A 281 2.08 -0.78 -26.71
CA ILE A 281 2.10 0.68 -26.91
C ILE A 281 2.94 0.95 -28.16
N ASP A 282 2.26 1.17 -29.28
CA ASP A 282 2.92 1.53 -30.52
C ASP A 282 3.39 3.00 -30.51
N LYS A 283 4.12 3.38 -31.55
CA LYS A 283 4.66 4.73 -31.69
C LYS A 283 3.57 5.81 -31.71
N GLN A 284 2.44 5.57 -32.41
CA GLN A 284 1.36 6.54 -32.53
C GLN A 284 0.71 6.77 -31.16
N LEU A 285 0.46 5.71 -30.40
CA LEU A 285 -0.08 5.78 -29.05
C LEU A 285 0.89 6.43 -28.08
N SER A 286 2.20 6.12 -28.20
CA SER A 286 3.27 6.75 -27.43
C SER A 286 3.29 8.28 -27.61
N GLU A 287 3.28 8.77 -28.85
CA GLU A 287 3.23 10.20 -29.17
C GLU A 287 1.97 10.87 -28.61
N LYS A 288 0.82 10.20 -28.70
CA LYS A 288 -0.45 10.65 -28.12
C LYS A 288 -0.39 10.76 -26.60
N ILE A 289 0.15 9.74 -25.92
CA ILE A 289 0.36 9.75 -24.46
C ILE A 289 1.19 10.98 -24.07
N VAL A 290 2.33 11.21 -24.72
CA VAL A 290 3.20 12.36 -24.44
C VAL A 290 2.45 13.69 -24.62
N SER A 291 1.67 13.83 -25.68
CA SER A 291 0.86 15.03 -25.97
C SER A 291 -0.16 15.30 -24.86
N VAL A 292 -0.91 14.26 -24.43
CA VAL A 292 -1.89 14.35 -23.34
C VAL A 292 -1.22 14.74 -22.03
N LEU A 293 -0.10 14.08 -21.67
CA LEU A 293 0.61 14.37 -20.43
C LEU A 293 1.18 15.79 -20.39
N ASN A 294 1.61 16.35 -21.54
CA ASN A 294 2.08 17.74 -21.62
C ASN A 294 0.93 18.72 -21.31
N LYS A 295 -0.24 18.49 -21.89
CA LYS A 295 -1.44 19.33 -21.65
C LYS A 295 -1.89 19.23 -20.19
N VAL A 296 -2.03 18.01 -19.66
CA VAL A 296 -2.43 17.75 -18.27
C VAL A 296 -1.44 18.37 -17.30
N SER A 297 -0.14 18.24 -17.54
CA SER A 297 0.91 18.83 -16.68
C SER A 297 0.77 20.33 -16.54
N ALA A 298 0.52 21.05 -17.65
CA ALA A 298 0.35 22.49 -17.64
C ALA A 298 -0.91 22.93 -16.86
N ASP A 299 -2.02 22.22 -17.03
CA ASP A 299 -3.28 22.54 -16.35
C ASP A 299 -3.21 22.22 -14.85
N VAL A 300 -2.65 21.07 -14.47
CA VAL A 300 -2.41 20.68 -13.06
C VAL A 300 -1.49 21.70 -12.38
N GLU A 301 -0.36 22.04 -13.00
CA GLU A 301 0.61 22.98 -12.42
C GLU A 301 0.01 24.36 -12.17
N ARG A 302 -0.74 24.89 -13.15
CA ARG A 302 -1.41 26.19 -13.02
C ARG A 302 -2.44 26.17 -11.90
N THR A 303 -3.27 25.11 -11.86
CA THR A 303 -4.36 25.00 -10.90
C THR A 303 -3.83 24.83 -9.47
N ILE A 304 -2.87 23.94 -9.23
CA ILE A 304 -2.33 23.72 -7.89
C ILE A 304 -1.58 24.95 -7.36
N LYS A 305 -0.81 25.64 -8.22
CA LYS A 305 -0.12 26.89 -7.82
C LYS A 305 -1.09 27.99 -7.43
N THR A 306 -2.22 28.11 -8.14
CA THR A 306 -3.26 29.09 -7.81
C THR A 306 -3.98 28.69 -6.52
N MET A 307 -4.34 27.42 -6.37
CA MET A 307 -5.00 26.88 -5.19
C MET A 307 -4.18 27.11 -3.92
N LEU A 308 -2.90 26.69 -3.91
CA LEU A 308 -2.05 26.79 -2.72
C LEU A 308 -1.62 28.23 -2.37
N LYS A 309 -1.77 29.20 -3.31
CA LYS A 309 -1.54 30.62 -3.03
C LYS A 309 -2.75 31.32 -2.39
N ALA A 310 -3.93 30.73 -2.44
CA ALA A 310 -5.14 31.30 -1.86
C ALA A 310 -5.09 31.18 -0.32
N PRO A 311 -5.12 32.29 0.45
CA PRO A 311 -5.02 32.26 1.91
C PRO A 311 -6.11 31.42 2.57
N THR A 312 -7.32 31.42 2.03
CA THR A 312 -8.46 30.63 2.50
C THR A 312 -8.22 29.12 2.33
N VAL A 313 -7.51 28.71 1.29
CA VAL A 313 -7.10 27.33 1.07
C VAL A 313 -5.98 26.96 2.04
N ALA A 314 -4.91 27.77 2.11
CA ALA A 314 -3.77 27.50 2.97
C ALA A 314 -4.22 27.33 4.43
N SER A 315 -5.11 28.19 4.95
CA SER A 315 -5.62 28.11 6.33
C SER A 315 -6.39 26.81 6.63
N ARG A 316 -6.95 26.14 5.62
CA ARG A 316 -7.64 24.86 5.79
C ARG A 316 -6.69 23.67 5.72
N LEU A 317 -5.58 23.78 4.98
CA LEU A 317 -4.68 22.69 4.73
C LEU A 317 -3.49 22.63 5.72
N GLU A 318 -2.95 23.82 6.07
CA GLU A 318 -1.78 23.93 6.94
C GLU A 318 -2.14 23.57 8.38
N LYS A 319 -1.28 22.77 9.03
CA LYS A 319 -1.44 22.29 10.40
C LYS A 319 -2.69 21.44 10.66
N THR A 320 -3.45 21.09 9.63
CA THR A 320 -4.62 20.22 9.73
C THR A 320 -4.17 18.78 9.55
N GLY A 321 -4.56 17.89 10.47
CA GLY A 321 -4.29 16.45 10.36
C GLY A 321 -2.80 16.11 10.37
N VAL A 322 -2.05 16.62 11.34
CA VAL A 322 -0.59 16.44 11.43
C VAL A 322 -0.24 15.05 11.96
N VAL A 323 0.68 14.37 11.28
CA VAL A 323 1.41 13.19 11.77
C VAL A 323 2.90 13.53 11.75
N SER A 324 3.54 13.50 12.91
CA SER A 324 4.97 13.81 13.02
C SER A 324 5.84 12.72 12.38
N GLU A 325 7.10 13.08 12.06
CA GLU A 325 8.08 12.09 11.55
C GLU A 325 8.30 10.95 12.54
N GLU A 326 8.36 11.27 13.84
CA GLU A 326 8.51 10.28 14.90
C GLU A 326 7.34 9.30 14.94
N GLN A 327 6.09 9.81 14.87
CA GLN A 327 4.90 8.97 14.80
C GLN A 327 4.89 8.11 13.54
N ALA A 328 5.27 8.67 12.39
CA ALA A 328 5.32 7.95 11.13
C ALA A 328 6.33 6.79 11.16
N LYS A 329 7.52 7.02 11.74
CA LYS A 329 8.54 5.97 11.93
C LYS A 329 8.08 4.92 12.93
N SER A 330 7.58 5.33 14.09
CA SER A 330 7.14 4.42 15.16
C SER A 330 6.00 3.50 14.71
N LEU A 331 5.04 4.02 13.93
CA LEU A 331 3.90 3.26 13.42
C LEU A 331 4.21 2.48 12.14
N GLY A 332 5.40 2.61 11.58
CA GLY A 332 5.78 1.94 10.34
C GLY A 332 4.96 2.38 9.14
N LEU A 333 4.66 3.68 9.02
CA LEU A 333 3.93 4.21 7.87
C LEU A 333 4.72 4.02 6.58
N VAL A 334 4.00 3.88 5.47
CA VAL A 334 4.59 3.64 4.16
C VAL A 334 4.07 4.63 3.11
N GLY A 335 4.81 4.75 2.02
CA GLY A 335 4.43 5.47 0.81
C GLY A 335 4.10 6.95 1.05
N MET A 336 3.02 7.43 0.46
CA MET A 336 2.62 8.83 0.48
C MET A 336 2.41 9.39 1.90
N ALA A 337 1.84 8.61 2.82
CA ALA A 337 1.63 9.01 4.20
C ALA A 337 2.98 9.20 4.95
N ALA A 338 3.91 8.27 4.80
CA ALA A 338 5.25 8.34 5.36
C ALA A 338 6.05 9.54 4.81
N LYS A 339 6.10 9.66 3.49
CA LYS A 339 6.83 10.74 2.79
C LYS A 339 6.30 12.14 3.17
N ALA A 340 4.99 12.30 3.30
CA ALA A 340 4.38 13.56 3.73
C ALA A 340 4.67 13.90 5.20
N SER A 341 5.11 12.96 6.00
CA SER A 341 5.54 13.14 7.40
C SER A 341 7.08 13.21 7.55
N GLY A 342 7.84 13.22 6.45
CA GLY A 342 9.31 13.34 6.46
C GLY A 342 10.06 12.01 6.40
N VAL A 343 9.37 10.86 6.35
CA VAL A 343 9.99 9.54 6.21
C VAL A 343 10.06 9.18 4.73
N ASN A 344 11.25 9.14 4.18
CA ASN A 344 11.46 8.96 2.75
C ASN A 344 11.58 7.48 2.37
N LEU A 345 10.46 6.78 2.35
CA LEU A 345 10.34 5.38 1.90
C LEU A 345 9.66 5.33 0.54
N ASP A 346 10.30 4.66 -0.42
CA ASP A 346 9.74 4.47 -1.76
C ASP A 346 10.42 3.26 -2.42
N THR A 347 9.70 2.18 -2.59
CA THR A 347 10.21 0.91 -3.12
C THR A 347 10.91 1.06 -4.48
N ARG A 348 10.54 2.05 -5.29
CA ARG A 348 11.17 2.32 -6.58
C ARG A 348 12.65 2.72 -6.44
N PHE A 349 13.05 3.23 -5.27
CA PHE A 349 14.40 3.72 -4.97
C PHE A 349 15.09 2.88 -3.89
N ASP A 350 14.33 2.32 -2.95
CA ASP A 350 14.86 1.49 -1.87
C ASP A 350 15.17 0.06 -2.38
N PHE A 351 14.35 -0.46 -3.32
CA PHE A 351 14.54 -1.75 -4.01
C PHE A 351 14.48 -1.56 -5.52
N PRO A 352 15.42 -0.81 -6.12
CA PRO A 352 15.28 -0.30 -7.48
C PRO A 352 15.25 -1.41 -8.53
N ASP A 353 14.20 -1.40 -9.36
CA ASP A 353 14.26 -2.05 -10.66
C ASP A 353 15.28 -1.32 -11.55
N LYS A 354 15.94 -2.05 -12.46
CA LYS A 354 16.95 -1.48 -13.39
C LYS A 354 16.48 -0.23 -14.13
N TRP A 355 15.17 -0.07 -14.33
CA TRP A 355 14.59 1.06 -15.05
C TRP A 355 14.46 2.33 -14.20
N TYR A 356 14.44 2.20 -12.86
CA TYR A 356 14.38 3.34 -11.93
C TYR A 356 15.75 3.85 -11.49
N GLN A 357 16.86 3.13 -11.77
CA GLN A 357 18.21 3.49 -11.30
C GLN A 357 18.63 4.92 -11.67
N ASP A 358 18.23 5.40 -12.87
CA ASP A 358 18.51 6.76 -13.33
C ASP A 358 17.39 7.77 -13.05
N VAL A 359 16.46 7.46 -12.15
CA VAL A 359 15.36 8.36 -11.77
C VAL A 359 15.70 9.01 -10.44
N GLU A 360 15.66 10.34 -10.42
CA GLU A 360 15.91 11.11 -9.20
C GLU A 360 14.75 10.95 -8.20
N ASN A 361 15.06 10.53 -6.98
CA ASN A 361 14.09 10.52 -5.88
C ASN A 361 13.83 11.98 -5.44
N ARG A 362 12.59 12.43 -5.56
CA ARG A 362 12.21 13.81 -5.25
C ARG A 362 11.48 13.89 -3.92
N THR A 363 12.22 14.22 -2.88
CA THR A 363 11.66 14.50 -1.56
C THR A 363 11.05 15.89 -1.45
N ILE A 364 10.22 16.10 -0.45
CA ILE A 364 9.72 17.44 -0.07
C ILE A 364 10.09 17.72 1.39
N LYS A 365 10.23 19.00 1.72
CA LYS A 365 10.12 19.40 3.14
C LYS A 365 8.67 19.19 3.55
N ALA A 366 8.44 18.34 4.54
CA ALA A 366 7.14 17.86 4.95
C ALA A 366 6.88 18.19 6.43
N GLU A 367 5.66 18.58 6.73
CA GLU A 367 5.19 18.92 8.07
C GLU A 367 4.15 17.90 8.59
N GLY A 368 3.87 16.85 7.83
CA GLY A 368 2.93 15.78 8.18
C GLY A 368 1.46 16.15 8.07
N ASP A 369 1.11 17.33 7.57
CA ASP A 369 -0.25 17.86 7.48
C ASP A 369 -0.92 17.61 6.11
N VAL A 370 -2.17 18.04 5.98
CA VAL A 370 -2.91 17.95 4.71
C VAL A 370 -2.20 18.73 3.61
N TYR A 371 -1.59 19.87 3.94
CA TYR A 371 -0.83 20.68 2.98
C TYR A 371 0.37 19.89 2.40
N SER A 372 1.12 19.23 3.26
CA SER A 372 2.26 18.38 2.88
C SER A 372 1.81 17.23 1.99
N ARG A 373 0.71 16.51 2.36
CA ARG A 373 0.13 15.44 1.55
C ARG A 373 -0.35 15.94 0.18
N THR A 374 -0.93 17.15 0.12
CA THR A 374 -1.36 17.79 -1.14
C THR A 374 -0.18 18.15 -2.03
N ARG A 375 0.88 18.75 -1.46
CA ARG A 375 2.10 19.10 -2.20
C ARG A 375 2.83 17.88 -2.73
N LEU A 376 2.90 16.81 -1.93
CA LEU A 376 3.55 15.58 -2.33
C LEU A 376 2.87 14.97 -3.56
N ARG A 377 1.53 14.88 -3.57
CA ARG A 377 0.79 14.39 -4.74
C ARG A 377 1.16 15.14 -6.01
N TYR A 378 1.21 16.45 -5.94
CA TYR A 378 1.64 17.26 -7.09
C TYR A 378 3.07 16.94 -7.54
N LYS A 379 3.99 16.73 -6.60
CA LYS A 379 5.37 16.35 -6.91
C LYS A 379 5.45 14.96 -7.56
N GLU A 380 4.71 14.01 -7.05
CA GLU A 380 4.64 12.65 -7.61
C GLU A 380 4.01 12.65 -9.01
N ILE A 381 2.95 13.43 -9.27
CA ILE A 381 2.40 13.61 -10.63
C ILE A 381 3.49 14.07 -11.61
N LYS A 382 4.28 15.08 -11.24
CA LYS A 382 5.36 15.59 -12.09
C LYS A 382 6.45 14.54 -12.33
N GLN A 383 6.80 13.79 -11.29
CA GLN A 383 7.78 12.73 -11.39
C GLN A 383 7.28 11.60 -12.28
N SER A 384 6.04 11.13 -12.08
CA SER A 384 5.42 10.09 -12.91
C SER A 384 5.35 10.49 -14.38
N PHE A 385 4.96 11.72 -14.69
CA PHE A 385 4.95 12.19 -16.07
C PHE A 385 6.35 12.24 -16.71
N HIS A 386 7.37 12.57 -15.93
CA HIS A 386 8.76 12.51 -16.39
C HIS A 386 9.19 11.06 -16.66
N ILE A 387 8.90 10.15 -15.74
CA ILE A 387 9.19 8.71 -15.84
C ILE A 387 8.50 8.10 -17.07
N ILE A 388 7.19 8.34 -17.22
CA ILE A 388 6.42 7.83 -18.37
C ILE A 388 7.08 8.23 -19.69
N LYS A 389 7.42 9.52 -19.85
CA LYS A 389 8.07 10.01 -21.08
C LYS A 389 9.41 9.37 -21.33
N LYS A 390 10.22 9.17 -20.26
CA LYS A 390 11.52 8.48 -20.34
C LYS A 390 11.32 7.03 -20.79
N PHE A 391 10.36 6.32 -20.20
CA PHE A 391 10.08 4.92 -20.49
C PHE A 391 9.48 4.72 -21.87
N LEU A 392 8.57 5.61 -22.33
CA LEU A 392 8.04 5.59 -23.71
C LEU A 392 9.16 5.76 -24.74
N LYS A 393 10.12 6.67 -24.51
CA LYS A 393 11.28 6.81 -25.37
C LYS A 393 12.16 5.56 -25.36
N LYS A 394 12.33 4.94 -24.19
CA LYS A 394 13.13 3.72 -24.06
C LYS A 394 12.44 2.51 -24.71
N LEU A 395 11.11 2.49 -24.73
CA LEU A 395 10.32 1.43 -25.31
C LEU A 395 10.58 1.26 -26.83
N GLU A 396 10.95 2.34 -27.53
CA GLU A 396 11.31 2.31 -28.97
C GLU A 396 12.50 1.39 -29.26
N GLU A 397 13.42 1.19 -28.30
CA GLU A 397 14.59 0.31 -28.47
C GLU A 397 14.20 -1.18 -28.49
N PHE A 398 13.02 -1.53 -28.03
CA PHE A 398 12.52 -2.90 -27.90
C PHE A 398 11.34 -3.18 -28.85
N GLU A 399 11.23 -2.41 -29.95
CA GLU A 399 10.24 -2.67 -31.00
C GLU A 399 10.44 -4.08 -31.57
N GLY A 400 9.33 -4.86 -31.62
CA GLY A 400 9.37 -6.25 -32.11
C GLY A 400 9.64 -7.32 -31.05
N GLU A 401 9.97 -6.97 -29.80
CA GLU A 401 9.98 -7.97 -28.71
C GLU A 401 8.56 -8.52 -28.45
N GLN A 402 8.51 -9.77 -28.05
CA GLN A 402 7.24 -10.42 -27.67
C GLN A 402 6.64 -9.75 -26.43
N LEU A 403 5.30 -9.71 -26.37
CA LEU A 403 4.57 -9.16 -25.23
C LEU A 403 4.40 -10.17 -24.10
N GLN A 404 4.52 -11.43 -24.39
CA GLN A 404 4.30 -12.51 -23.41
C GLN A 404 5.33 -13.62 -23.60
N ILE A 405 5.67 -14.24 -22.50
CA ILE A 405 6.47 -15.47 -22.40
C ILE A 405 5.62 -16.51 -21.67
N GLU A 406 5.64 -17.74 -22.14
CA GLU A 406 4.95 -18.84 -21.50
C GLU A 406 5.62 -19.16 -20.15
N LEU A 407 4.82 -19.28 -19.08
CA LEU A 407 5.34 -19.65 -17.78
C LEU A 407 5.63 -21.13 -17.70
N SER A 408 6.73 -21.49 -17.04
CA SER A 408 6.97 -22.84 -16.58
C SER A 408 6.13 -23.14 -15.33
N GLN A 409 6.13 -24.41 -14.92
CA GLN A 409 5.54 -24.81 -13.64
C GLN A 409 6.25 -24.08 -12.48
N LEU A 410 5.50 -23.72 -11.43
CA LEU A 410 6.09 -23.12 -10.24
C LEU A 410 7.07 -24.08 -9.57
N GLN A 411 8.18 -23.55 -9.09
CA GLN A 411 9.20 -24.34 -8.38
C GLN A 411 8.67 -24.79 -7.02
N SER A 412 8.98 -26.03 -6.65
CA SER A 412 8.57 -26.62 -5.38
C SER A 412 9.29 -26.00 -4.18
N ASN A 413 8.66 -26.07 -2.99
CA ASN A 413 9.23 -25.64 -1.70
C ASN A 413 9.86 -24.22 -1.76
N SER A 414 9.21 -23.34 -2.49
CA SER A 414 9.73 -22.00 -2.78
C SER A 414 8.98 -20.92 -2.00
N PHE A 415 9.70 -19.84 -1.74
CA PHE A 415 9.20 -18.64 -1.07
C PHE A 415 9.65 -17.42 -1.85
N VAL A 416 8.78 -16.44 -2.01
CA VAL A 416 9.10 -15.16 -2.64
C VAL A 416 8.38 -14.01 -1.95
N VAL A 417 9.08 -12.87 -1.84
CA VAL A 417 8.49 -11.57 -1.47
C VAL A 417 8.53 -10.67 -2.69
N SER A 418 7.38 -10.14 -3.08
CA SER A 418 7.24 -9.16 -4.17
C SER A 418 6.70 -7.86 -3.62
N ILE A 419 7.52 -6.82 -3.62
CA ILE A 419 7.17 -5.47 -3.18
C ILE A 419 7.11 -4.55 -4.40
N THR A 420 6.00 -3.82 -4.55
CA THR A 420 5.77 -2.86 -5.62
C THR A 420 5.27 -1.55 -5.03
N GLU A 421 5.86 -0.41 -5.44
CA GLU A 421 5.38 0.90 -4.99
C GLU A 421 4.10 1.28 -5.73
N GLY A 422 2.96 1.09 -5.09
CA GLY A 422 1.69 1.67 -5.53
C GLY A 422 1.62 3.17 -5.23
N TRP A 423 0.57 3.84 -5.64
CA TRP A 423 0.41 5.27 -5.41
C TRP A 423 0.15 5.63 -3.93
N ARG A 424 -0.37 4.68 -3.11
CA ARG A 424 -0.49 4.82 -1.65
C ARG A 424 0.80 4.47 -0.91
N GLY A 425 1.67 3.64 -1.51
CA GLY A 425 2.88 3.09 -0.91
C GLY A 425 3.13 1.66 -1.34
N GLU A 426 3.94 0.94 -0.57
CA GLU A 426 4.33 -0.42 -0.89
C GLU A 426 3.16 -1.41 -0.82
N VAL A 427 2.92 -2.08 -1.92
CA VAL A 427 2.06 -3.26 -2.04
C VAL A 427 2.94 -4.48 -1.93
N VAL A 428 2.64 -5.38 -1.01
CA VAL A 428 3.43 -6.60 -0.76
C VAL A 428 2.60 -7.83 -1.04
N HIS A 429 3.14 -8.72 -1.86
CA HIS A 429 2.63 -10.07 -2.08
C HIS A 429 3.72 -11.08 -1.70
N ILE A 430 3.41 -12.00 -0.79
CA ILE A 430 4.30 -13.08 -0.40
C ILE A 430 3.64 -14.39 -0.78
N ALA A 431 4.34 -15.21 -1.55
CA ALA A 431 3.82 -16.47 -2.04
C ALA A 431 4.75 -17.63 -1.67
N MET A 432 4.16 -18.76 -1.34
CA MET A 432 4.87 -20.01 -1.00
C MET A 432 4.29 -21.16 -1.79
N THR A 433 5.15 -22.10 -2.19
CA THR A 433 4.74 -23.34 -2.85
C THR A 433 4.99 -24.57 -1.97
N ASP A 434 4.24 -25.63 -2.23
CA ASP A 434 4.42 -26.94 -1.64
C ASP A 434 5.47 -27.78 -2.41
N GLU A 435 5.63 -29.06 -2.01
CA GLU A 435 6.52 -30.01 -2.67
C GLU A 435 6.13 -30.31 -4.13
N GLN A 436 4.88 -30.07 -4.50
CA GLN A 436 4.34 -30.28 -5.84
C GLN A 436 4.39 -29.01 -6.71
N GLY A 437 4.78 -27.86 -6.13
CA GLY A 437 4.79 -26.58 -6.81
C GLY A 437 3.42 -25.87 -6.83
N ASN A 438 2.44 -26.30 -6.03
CA ASN A 438 1.21 -25.56 -5.86
C ASN A 438 1.36 -24.47 -4.80
N LEU A 439 0.58 -23.39 -4.92
CA LEU A 439 0.55 -22.37 -3.88
C LEU A 439 0.03 -22.97 -2.56
N SER A 440 0.80 -22.82 -1.49
CA SER A 440 0.51 -23.38 -0.17
C SER A 440 0.28 -22.30 0.91
N ARG A 441 0.74 -21.10 0.71
CA ARG A 441 0.40 -19.88 1.48
C ARG A 441 0.52 -18.67 0.57
N TYR A 442 -0.42 -17.74 0.71
CA TYR A 442 -0.38 -16.45 0.04
C TYR A 442 -0.68 -15.36 1.06
N LYS A 443 0.18 -14.34 1.15
CA LYS A 443 0.01 -13.19 2.04
C LYS A 443 0.01 -11.91 1.23
N ILE A 444 -0.94 -11.03 1.52
CA ILE A 444 -1.08 -9.73 0.87
C ILE A 444 -1.02 -8.63 1.93
N LYS A 445 -0.34 -7.55 1.61
CA LYS A 445 -0.38 -6.31 2.40
C LYS A 445 -0.58 -5.11 1.48
N ASP A 446 -1.73 -4.46 1.58
CA ASP A 446 -1.97 -3.14 1.01
C ASP A 446 -1.33 -2.06 1.91
N PRO A 447 -0.80 -0.95 1.39
CA PRO A 447 -0.23 0.12 2.21
C PRO A 447 -1.21 0.73 3.22
N SER A 448 -2.51 0.59 3.01
CA SER A 448 -3.53 1.05 3.95
C SER A 448 -3.50 0.30 5.27
N PHE A 449 -3.06 -0.97 5.28
CA PHE A 449 -2.87 -1.78 6.48
C PHE A 449 -1.96 -1.10 7.51
N ASN A 450 -0.86 -0.51 7.05
CA ASN A 450 0.06 0.27 7.89
C ASN A 450 -0.51 1.65 8.26
N ASN A 451 -1.27 2.29 7.35
CA ASN A 451 -1.51 3.72 7.40
C ASN A 451 -2.83 4.13 8.10
N TRP A 452 -3.79 3.21 8.31
CA TRP A 452 -5.09 3.56 8.91
C TRP A 452 -4.97 4.15 10.32
N PHE A 453 -4.05 3.65 11.14
CA PHE A 453 -3.87 4.19 12.48
C PHE A 453 -3.29 5.61 12.47
N ALA A 454 -2.54 5.97 11.43
CA ALA A 454 -2.07 7.34 11.25
C ALA A 454 -3.22 8.34 11.06
N LEU A 455 -4.32 7.95 10.39
CA LEU A 455 -5.50 8.80 10.29
C LEU A 455 -6.12 9.05 11.68
N ALA A 456 -6.21 8.03 12.52
CA ALA A 456 -6.71 8.18 13.88
C ALA A 456 -5.85 9.14 14.71
N MET A 457 -4.52 9.10 14.52
CA MET A 457 -3.59 10.03 15.16
C MET A 457 -3.70 11.44 14.58
N ALA A 458 -3.81 11.57 13.26
CA ALA A 458 -3.86 12.84 12.54
C ALA A 458 -5.04 13.72 12.96
N VAL A 459 -6.19 13.12 13.25
CA VAL A 459 -7.41 13.90 13.55
C VAL A 459 -7.49 14.37 15.00
N ARG A 460 -6.65 13.85 15.90
CA ARG A 460 -6.61 14.30 17.30
C ARG A 460 -6.30 15.79 17.38
N ASN A 461 -7.01 16.49 18.24
CA ASN A 461 -6.95 17.93 18.44
C ASN A 461 -7.43 18.79 17.25
N ASN A 462 -7.96 18.19 16.18
CA ASN A 462 -8.66 18.91 15.11
C ASN A 462 -10.16 18.99 15.37
N GLY A 463 -10.87 19.83 14.63
CA GLY A 463 -12.32 19.86 14.63
C GLY A 463 -12.91 18.65 13.92
N ILE A 464 -14.09 18.18 14.38
CA ILE A 464 -14.78 17.06 13.72
C ILE A 464 -15.13 17.39 12.27
N SER A 465 -15.35 18.66 11.96
CA SER A 465 -15.58 19.16 10.60
C SER A 465 -14.35 19.03 9.67
N ASP A 466 -13.15 18.83 10.22
CA ASP A 466 -11.92 18.63 9.45
C ASP A 466 -11.66 17.14 9.14
N PHE A 467 -12.43 16.23 9.75
CA PHE A 467 -12.25 14.80 9.52
C PHE A 467 -12.36 14.37 8.05
N PRO A 468 -13.39 14.80 7.27
CA PRO A 468 -13.49 14.45 5.86
C PRO A 468 -12.24 14.84 5.06
N LEU A 469 -11.74 16.05 5.28
CA LEU A 469 -10.51 16.54 4.64
C LEU A 469 -9.28 15.72 5.05
N CYS A 470 -9.12 15.43 6.35
CA CYS A 470 -8.05 14.57 6.84
C CYS A 470 -8.13 13.20 6.19
N ASN A 471 -9.28 12.53 6.25
CA ASN A 471 -9.52 11.21 5.68
C ASN A 471 -9.20 11.19 4.18
N LYS A 472 -9.75 12.16 3.42
CA LYS A 472 -9.50 12.26 1.98
C LYS A 472 -8.04 12.53 1.66
N SER A 473 -7.34 13.28 2.49
CA SER A 473 -5.91 13.55 2.28
C SER A 473 -5.03 12.30 2.37
N PHE A 474 -5.40 11.29 3.17
CA PHE A 474 -4.76 9.97 3.18
C PHE A 474 -5.26 9.11 2.03
N ASN A 475 -6.58 9.10 1.77
CA ASN A 475 -7.28 8.30 0.79
C ASN A 475 -6.96 6.80 0.91
N LEU A 476 -7.15 6.24 2.12
CA LEU A 476 -6.85 4.84 2.42
C LEU A 476 -7.92 3.90 1.85
N SER A 477 -7.51 2.68 1.50
CA SER A 477 -8.37 1.65 0.97
C SER A 477 -8.99 0.82 2.09
N TYR A 478 -10.30 0.66 2.07
CA TYR A 478 -11.03 -0.26 2.94
C TYR A 478 -10.87 -1.69 2.43
N CYS A 479 -11.20 -1.92 1.16
CA CYS A 479 -11.10 -3.26 0.55
C CYS A 479 -9.66 -3.79 0.48
N GLY A 480 -8.67 -2.93 0.26
CA GLY A 480 -7.25 -3.32 0.30
C GLY A 480 -6.78 -3.69 1.71
N ASN A 481 -7.30 -3.01 2.75
CA ASN A 481 -7.00 -3.35 4.14
C ASN A 481 -7.70 -4.65 4.57
N ASP A 482 -8.94 -4.85 4.15
CA ASP A 482 -9.79 -5.93 4.63
C ASP A 482 -9.50 -7.28 3.94
N LEU A 483 -9.07 -7.27 2.66
CA LEU A 483 -8.75 -8.42 1.78
C LEU A 483 -9.88 -9.43 1.49
#